data_d6a83da1a8e8dbc41b7b5d0f19b52657
#
_entry.id   d6a83da1a8e8dbc41b7b5d0f19b52657
#
_cell.length_a   1.000
_cell.length_b   1.000
_cell.length_c   1.000
_cell.angle_alpha   90.00
_cell.angle_beta   90.00
_cell.angle_gamma   90.00
#
_symmetry.space_group_name_H-M   'P 1'
#
loop_
_entity.id
_entity.type
_entity.pdbx_description
1 polymer ?
#
loop_
_entity_poly.entity_id
_entity_poly.type
_entity_poly.pdbx_seq_one_letter_code
_entity_poly.pdbx_strand_id
1 'polypeptide(L)'
;MILKQDSKKLSDPLEEKILSPVFKNLNYNHHSPTSAEMLDGPFIYQKLFLSQEQRRLLEGNANMMAGVCVNDALQWHYSDVIWKMNPLTKKLQQQKNEKLSQEAAIQKAVEKFKEYNPVNDKDRDKFEKYQETIPQTIRHGFKACETLGAATAKEIEAEASINHTDYRLQLPQVGRTDLTLKDFKSSEQSGGASGSINSSVLSVLEFKTVWSKALKIKKDGSRGFSSPRLPSAPTLSHLRQLSFYTVSLSKHSPLPYLIYLSSEGYQIYSRNNCADLEEGNIKNYYEQFTNKCIRRERLLTRYAHLNDKDAIIRELIADTEPQFEHPFYWSIGHDFVKEAKELWSNTKC
;
A
#
# COMPACT_ATOMS: atom_id res chain seq x y z
N MET A 1 -6.94 23.03 -6.55
CA MET A 1 -8.43 23.06 -6.44
C MET A 1 -8.81 21.71 -5.86
N ILE A 2 -9.11 21.66 -4.57
CA ILE A 2 -9.43 20.47 -3.80
C ILE A 2 -10.55 19.74 -4.53
N LEU A 3 -10.43 18.43 -4.74
CA LEU A 3 -11.59 17.57 -4.97
C LEU A 3 -12.48 17.67 -3.70
N LYS A 4 -13.19 18.80 -3.55
CA LYS A 4 -14.36 18.82 -2.70
C LYS A 4 -15.30 17.82 -3.36
N GLN A 5 -15.40 16.64 -2.76
CA GLN A 5 -16.58 15.82 -2.95
C GLN A 5 -17.75 16.77 -2.72
N ASP A 6 -18.44 17.12 -3.81
CA ASP A 6 -19.77 17.69 -3.70
C ASP A 6 -20.61 16.67 -2.94
N SER A 7 -20.69 16.89 -1.64
CA SER A 7 -21.64 16.24 -0.75
C SER A 7 -23.05 16.80 -1.02
N LYS A 8 -23.45 16.86 -2.30
CA LYS A 8 -24.84 16.98 -2.66
C LYS A 8 -25.48 15.62 -2.44
N LYS A 9 -26.09 15.53 -1.24
CA LYS A 9 -27.13 14.59 -0.85
C LYS A 9 -27.84 13.97 -2.06
N LEU A 10 -27.42 12.76 -2.47
CA LEU A 10 -28.38 11.77 -2.83
C LEU A 10 -28.97 11.25 -1.52
N SER A 11 -30.07 11.89 -1.12
CA SER A 11 -30.90 11.43 -0.02
C SER A 11 -31.79 10.31 -0.55
N ASP A 12 -31.24 9.12 -0.78
CA ASP A 12 -31.92 7.91 -0.42
C ASP A 12 -31.65 7.68 1.06
N PRO A 13 -32.64 7.37 1.88
CA PRO A 13 -32.43 6.96 3.24
C PRO A 13 -31.70 5.60 3.16
N LEU A 14 -30.37 5.62 3.09
CA LEU A 14 -29.55 4.51 3.50
C LEU A 14 -29.98 4.27 4.93
N GLU A 15 -30.76 3.18 5.18
CA GLU A 15 -30.96 2.66 6.51
C GLU A 15 -29.61 2.77 7.22
N GLU A 16 -29.59 3.46 8.33
CA GLU A 16 -28.35 3.70 9.11
C GLU A 16 -27.79 2.32 9.42
N LYS A 17 -26.74 1.93 8.69
CA LYS A 17 -26.16 0.57 8.82
C LYS A 17 -25.77 0.41 10.28
N ILE A 18 -26.47 -0.45 10.99
CA ILE A 18 -26.16 -0.77 12.39
C ILE A 18 -24.80 -1.46 12.38
N LEU A 19 -23.78 -0.68 12.71
CA LEU A 19 -22.40 -1.17 12.83
C LEU A 19 -22.31 -2.12 14.01
N SER A 20 -21.81 -3.34 13.80
CA SER A 20 -21.62 -4.30 14.89
C SER A 20 -20.70 -3.68 15.98
N PRO A 21 -21.11 -3.75 17.27
CA PRO A 21 -20.31 -3.22 18.38
C PRO A 21 -18.88 -3.75 18.43
N VAL A 22 -18.63 -4.96 17.91
CA VAL A 22 -17.33 -5.61 17.89
C VAL A 22 -16.26 -4.75 17.22
N PHE A 23 -16.61 -4.02 16.15
CA PHE A 23 -15.65 -3.18 15.45
C PHE A 23 -15.19 -1.99 16.31
N LYS A 24 -16.10 -1.41 17.08
CA LYS A 24 -15.78 -0.36 18.05
C LYS A 24 -14.91 -0.90 19.18
N ASN A 25 -15.27 -2.07 19.73
CA ASN A 25 -14.53 -2.72 20.82
C ASN A 25 -13.10 -3.06 20.40
N LEU A 26 -12.91 -3.53 19.16
CA LEU A 26 -11.61 -3.86 18.58
C LEU A 26 -10.84 -2.62 18.06
N ASN A 27 -11.45 -1.44 18.05
CA ASN A 27 -10.90 -0.25 17.39
C ASN A 27 -10.52 -0.51 15.92
N TYR A 28 -11.34 -1.31 15.21
CA TYR A 28 -11.16 -1.63 13.80
C TYR A 28 -12.26 -0.96 12.99
N ASN A 29 -11.92 0.07 12.21
CA ASN A 29 -12.88 1.02 11.64
C ASN A 29 -12.85 1.09 10.10
N HIS A 30 -11.97 0.37 9.45
CA HIS A 30 -11.89 0.31 7.98
C HIS A 30 -11.10 -0.90 7.48
N HIS A 31 -11.33 -1.28 6.22
CA HIS A 31 -10.47 -2.19 5.48
C HIS A 31 -9.48 -1.43 4.62
N SER A 32 -8.22 -1.84 4.61
CA SER A 32 -7.22 -1.35 3.66
C SER A 32 -6.72 -2.49 2.77
N PRO A 33 -6.19 -2.22 1.58
CA PRO A 33 -5.61 -3.27 0.73
C PRO A 33 -4.59 -4.12 1.49
N THR A 34 -3.69 -3.49 2.24
CA THR A 34 -2.69 -4.21 3.04
C THR A 34 -3.33 -5.10 4.11
N SER A 35 -4.32 -4.58 4.86
CA SER A 35 -4.97 -5.37 5.90
C SER A 35 -5.79 -6.53 5.35
N ALA A 36 -6.43 -6.36 4.19
CA ALA A 36 -7.21 -7.41 3.54
C ALA A 36 -6.33 -8.56 3.01
N GLU A 37 -5.09 -8.27 2.61
CA GLU A 37 -4.14 -9.30 2.15
C GLU A 37 -3.46 -10.07 3.29
N MET A 38 -3.50 -9.57 4.53
CA MET A 38 -2.93 -10.27 5.68
C MET A 38 -3.67 -11.57 5.97
N LEU A 39 -2.92 -12.60 6.35
CA LEU A 39 -3.48 -13.80 6.96
C LEU A 39 -4.05 -13.48 8.34
N ASP A 40 -4.96 -14.34 8.84
CA ASP A 40 -5.71 -14.04 10.06
C ASP A 40 -4.80 -13.93 11.30
N GLY A 41 -3.80 -14.80 11.48
CA GLY A 41 -2.86 -14.72 12.61
C GLY A 41 -2.10 -13.39 12.65
N PRO A 42 -1.31 -13.04 11.60
CA PRO A 42 -0.65 -11.74 11.51
C PRO A 42 -1.59 -10.54 11.65
N PHE A 43 -2.82 -10.62 11.11
CA PHE A 43 -3.81 -9.57 11.24
C PHE A 43 -4.25 -9.38 12.70
N ILE A 44 -4.61 -10.47 13.41
CA ILE A 44 -5.04 -10.41 14.81
C ILE A 44 -3.92 -9.79 15.64
N TYR A 45 -2.69 -10.27 15.50
CA TYR A 45 -1.56 -9.75 16.24
C TYR A 45 -1.33 -8.26 15.94
N GLN A 46 -1.08 -7.91 14.68
CA GLN A 46 -0.70 -6.55 14.32
C GLN A 46 -1.84 -5.53 14.45
N LYS A 47 -3.07 -5.88 14.06
CA LYS A 47 -4.14 -4.89 13.95
C LYS A 47 -5.07 -4.84 15.15
N LEU A 48 -5.20 -5.93 15.88
CA LEU A 48 -6.13 -6.02 17.00
C LEU A 48 -5.42 -6.05 18.34
N PHE A 49 -4.39 -6.89 18.51
CA PHE A 49 -3.68 -7.07 19.76
C PHE A 49 -2.77 -5.89 20.08
N LEU A 50 -1.82 -5.56 19.19
CA LEU A 50 -0.88 -4.48 19.42
C LEU A 50 -1.56 -3.12 19.57
N SER A 51 -1.12 -2.33 20.54
CA SER A 51 -1.52 -0.94 20.69
C SER A 51 -1.04 -0.08 19.50
N GLN A 52 -1.59 1.12 19.34
CA GLN A 52 -1.14 2.04 18.29
C GLN A 52 0.34 2.43 18.48
N GLU A 53 0.81 2.55 19.71
CA GLU A 53 2.21 2.86 20.01
C GLU A 53 3.12 1.70 19.64
N GLN A 54 2.77 0.47 20.05
CA GLN A 54 3.52 -0.73 19.66
C GLN A 54 3.57 -0.91 18.14
N ARG A 55 2.45 -0.65 17.43
CA ARG A 55 2.43 -0.71 15.96
C ARG A 55 3.38 0.29 15.30
N ARG A 56 3.62 1.44 15.92
CA ARG A 56 4.61 2.43 15.43
C ARG A 56 6.05 1.95 15.64
N LEU A 57 6.27 1.10 16.65
CA LEU A 57 7.56 0.46 16.92
C LEU A 57 7.81 -0.77 16.05
N LEU A 58 6.79 -1.27 15.32
CA LEU A 58 6.99 -2.29 14.29
C LEU A 58 7.80 -1.64 13.15
N GLU A 59 9.09 -1.58 13.36
CA GLU A 59 10.01 -1.13 12.34
C GLU A 59 9.87 -2.07 11.13
N GLY A 60 9.62 -1.47 9.96
CA GLY A 60 9.65 -2.23 8.73
C GLY A 60 11.03 -2.83 8.50
N ASN A 61 11.14 -3.76 7.57
CA ASN A 61 12.44 -4.23 7.11
C ASN A 61 13.04 -3.29 6.05
N ALA A 62 14.33 -3.47 5.76
CA ALA A 62 15.05 -2.67 4.77
C ALA A 62 14.35 -2.61 3.40
N ASN A 63 13.68 -3.71 2.96
CA ASN A 63 12.91 -3.71 1.71
C ASN A 63 11.77 -2.69 1.74
N MET A 64 11.02 -2.66 2.85
CA MET A 64 9.88 -1.78 3.02
C MET A 64 10.33 -0.32 3.11
N MET A 65 11.37 -0.05 3.92
CA MET A 65 11.91 1.31 4.07
C MET A 65 12.50 1.84 2.76
N ALA A 66 13.23 1.00 2.03
CA ALA A 66 13.74 1.38 0.71
C ALA A 66 12.59 1.68 -0.28
N GLY A 67 11.51 0.90 -0.26
CA GLY A 67 10.31 1.17 -1.06
C GLY A 67 9.64 2.50 -0.70
N VAL A 68 9.51 2.80 0.58
CA VAL A 68 9.00 4.09 1.06
C VAL A 68 9.88 5.25 0.56
N CYS A 69 11.20 5.13 0.66
CA CYS A 69 12.12 6.17 0.19
C CYS A 69 12.02 6.40 -1.32
N VAL A 70 11.83 5.34 -2.11
CA VAL A 70 11.59 5.47 -3.57
C VAL A 70 10.28 6.22 -3.84
N ASN A 71 9.18 5.83 -3.21
CA ASN A 71 7.90 6.51 -3.37
C ASN A 71 7.96 7.98 -2.95
N ASP A 72 8.57 8.27 -1.80
CA ASP A 72 8.75 9.64 -1.32
C ASP A 72 9.51 10.51 -2.33
N ALA A 73 10.59 9.99 -2.94
CA ALA A 73 11.34 10.74 -3.94
C ALA A 73 10.49 11.12 -5.16
N LEU A 74 9.65 10.18 -5.65
CA LEU A 74 8.72 10.44 -6.74
C LEU A 74 7.68 11.48 -6.34
N GLN A 75 7.13 11.38 -5.13
CA GLN A 75 6.17 12.34 -4.60
C GLN A 75 6.77 13.74 -4.44
N TRP A 76 7.97 13.88 -3.88
CA TRP A 76 8.64 15.18 -3.72
C TRP A 76 8.97 15.86 -5.04
N HIS A 77 9.19 15.08 -6.09
CA HIS A 77 9.50 15.63 -7.42
C HIS A 77 8.24 16.00 -8.21
N TYR A 78 7.23 15.09 -8.24
CA TYR A 78 6.10 15.25 -9.13
C TYR A 78 4.88 15.91 -8.48
N SER A 79 4.57 15.61 -7.24
CA SER A 79 3.30 16.01 -6.65
C SER A 79 3.21 17.50 -6.36
N ASP A 80 2.05 18.09 -6.61
CA ASP A 80 1.74 19.47 -6.24
C ASP A 80 1.39 19.61 -4.76
N VAL A 81 1.02 18.51 -4.13
CA VAL A 81 0.65 18.45 -2.71
C VAL A 81 1.25 17.18 -2.07
N ILE A 82 1.63 17.30 -0.81
CA ILE A 82 2.09 16.19 0.02
C ILE A 82 1.33 16.14 1.33
N TRP A 83 1.27 14.95 1.92
CA TRP A 83 0.66 14.76 3.23
C TRP A 83 1.72 14.81 4.32
N LYS A 84 1.58 15.75 5.26
CA LYS A 84 2.45 15.86 6.43
C LYS A 84 1.67 15.73 7.72
N MET A 85 2.30 15.12 8.72
CA MET A 85 1.76 15.07 10.08
C MET A 85 1.79 16.47 10.67
N ASN A 86 0.63 17.00 11.06
CA ASN A 86 0.57 18.22 11.83
C ASN A 86 1.11 17.94 13.25
N PRO A 87 2.16 18.65 13.69
CA PRO A 87 2.80 18.37 14.98
C PRO A 87 1.88 18.63 16.17
N LEU A 88 0.93 19.56 16.04
CA LEU A 88 -0.01 19.92 17.10
C LEU A 88 -1.19 18.97 17.19
N THR A 89 -1.85 18.72 16.05
CA THR A 89 -3.08 17.89 16.01
C THR A 89 -2.82 16.40 15.87
N LYS A 90 -1.58 16.00 15.55
CA LYS A 90 -1.20 14.61 15.21
C LYS A 90 -2.04 14.01 14.07
N LYS A 91 -2.63 14.85 13.24
CA LYS A 91 -3.40 14.46 12.05
C LYS A 91 -2.59 14.73 10.78
N LEU A 92 -2.74 13.86 9.78
CA LEU A 92 -2.21 14.12 8.46
C LEU A 92 -2.96 15.28 7.82
N GLN A 93 -2.23 16.23 7.28
CA GLN A 93 -2.76 17.40 6.56
C GLN A 93 -2.08 17.52 5.20
N GLN A 94 -2.88 17.87 4.23
CA GLN A 94 -2.41 18.17 2.90
C GLN A 94 -1.70 19.54 2.90
N GLN A 95 -0.51 19.60 2.36
CA GLN A 95 0.29 20.83 2.24
C GLN A 95 0.79 20.98 0.81
N LYS A 96 0.94 22.22 0.34
CA LYS A 96 1.59 22.49 -0.94
C LYS A 96 3.01 21.94 -0.89
N ASN A 97 3.40 21.24 -1.93
CA ASN A 97 4.75 20.72 -2.08
C ASN A 97 5.63 21.72 -2.84
N GLU A 98 6.80 21.99 -2.32
CA GLU A 98 7.87 22.62 -3.08
C GLU A 98 8.63 21.52 -3.81
N LYS A 99 8.31 21.35 -5.11
CA LYS A 99 8.88 20.27 -5.92
C LYS A 99 10.40 20.33 -5.90
N LEU A 100 11.01 19.21 -5.58
CA LEU A 100 12.46 19.06 -5.63
C LEU A 100 12.92 18.72 -7.05
N SER A 101 14.15 19.09 -7.41
CA SER A 101 14.79 18.50 -8.58
C SER A 101 14.96 17.00 -8.40
N GLN A 102 15.15 16.25 -9.48
CA GLN A 102 15.37 14.79 -9.40
C GLN A 102 16.55 14.45 -8.49
N GLU A 103 17.68 15.16 -8.63
CA GLU A 103 18.86 14.91 -7.81
C GLU A 103 18.64 15.24 -6.33
N ALA A 104 17.95 16.34 -6.02
CA ALA A 104 17.64 16.70 -4.64
C ALA A 104 16.68 15.70 -4.00
N ALA A 105 15.70 15.17 -4.76
CA ALA A 105 14.78 14.14 -4.30
C ALA A 105 15.51 12.81 -4.03
N ILE A 106 16.44 12.41 -4.90
CA ILE A 106 17.30 11.22 -4.71
C ILE A 106 18.14 11.37 -3.44
N GLN A 107 18.85 12.49 -3.30
CA GLN A 107 19.71 12.73 -2.14
C GLN A 107 18.91 12.64 -0.84
N LYS A 108 17.77 13.33 -0.77
CA LYS A 108 16.90 13.33 0.41
C LYS A 108 16.37 11.93 0.74
N ALA A 109 16.04 11.12 -0.27
CA ALA A 109 15.58 9.74 -0.07
C ALA A 109 16.69 8.84 0.48
N VAL A 110 17.92 9.00 0.00
CA VAL A 110 19.09 8.27 0.52
C VAL A 110 19.40 8.68 1.95
N GLU A 111 19.35 9.98 2.28
CA GLU A 111 19.53 10.46 3.65
C GLU A 111 18.46 9.88 4.58
N LYS A 112 17.19 9.90 4.19
CA LYS A 112 16.10 9.28 4.94
C LYS A 112 16.32 7.78 5.15
N PHE A 113 16.81 7.06 4.14
CA PHE A 113 17.07 5.63 4.28
C PHE A 113 18.22 5.33 5.25
N LYS A 114 19.23 6.19 5.37
CA LYS A 114 20.32 6.05 6.33
C LYS A 114 19.87 6.15 7.80
N GLU A 115 18.73 6.78 8.06
CA GLU A 115 18.14 6.85 9.41
C GLU A 115 17.51 5.53 9.87
N TYR A 116 17.33 4.58 8.95
CA TYR A 116 16.76 3.28 9.28
C TYR A 116 17.74 2.41 10.07
N ASN A 117 17.24 1.76 11.15
CA ASN A 117 17.99 0.82 11.96
C ASN A 117 17.60 -0.62 11.60
N PRO A 118 18.51 -1.43 11.06
CA PRO A 118 18.22 -2.82 10.70
C PRO A 118 17.83 -3.69 11.91
N VAL A 119 16.79 -4.48 11.77
CA VAL A 119 16.21 -5.30 12.84
C VAL A 119 17.01 -6.58 13.15
N ASN A 120 17.90 -7.02 12.24
CA ASN A 120 18.78 -8.19 12.40
C ASN A 120 19.91 -8.15 11.35
N ASP A 121 20.88 -9.08 11.45
CA ASP A 121 22.06 -9.11 10.55
C ASP A 121 21.67 -9.28 9.07
N LYS A 122 20.70 -10.13 8.76
CA LYS A 122 20.22 -10.31 7.37
C LYS A 122 19.59 -9.04 6.82
N ASP A 123 18.94 -8.28 7.66
CA ASP A 123 18.34 -7.01 7.29
C ASP A 123 19.41 -5.91 7.16
N ARG A 124 20.47 -5.98 7.97
CA ARG A 124 21.65 -5.11 7.84
C ARG A 124 22.37 -5.31 6.51
N ASP A 125 22.61 -6.56 6.09
CA ASP A 125 23.19 -6.87 4.79
C ASP A 125 22.38 -6.24 3.65
N LYS A 126 21.05 -6.29 3.74
CA LYS A 126 20.14 -5.66 2.77
C LYS A 126 20.20 -4.13 2.84
N PHE A 127 20.23 -3.58 4.06
CA PHE A 127 20.34 -2.13 4.25
C PHE A 127 21.58 -1.57 3.56
N GLU A 128 22.74 -2.18 3.77
CA GLU A 128 23.99 -1.79 3.11
C GLU A 128 23.85 -1.88 1.58
N LYS A 129 23.34 -3.00 1.07
CA LYS A 129 23.16 -3.20 -0.38
C LYS A 129 22.18 -2.21 -0.99
N TYR A 130 21.12 -1.85 -0.30
CA TYR A 130 20.06 -0.97 -0.86
C TYR A 130 20.47 0.49 -0.85
N GLN A 131 21.36 0.93 0.05
CA GLN A 131 21.94 2.28 -0.03
C GLN A 131 22.58 2.54 -1.39
N GLU A 132 23.25 1.53 -1.98
CA GLU A 132 23.88 1.63 -3.28
C GLU A 132 22.86 1.67 -4.44
N THR A 133 21.74 0.99 -4.28
CA THR A 133 20.80 0.73 -5.39
C THR A 133 19.58 1.64 -5.41
N ILE A 134 19.20 2.27 -4.30
CA ILE A 134 18.09 3.23 -4.20
C ILE A 134 18.20 4.35 -5.23
N PRO A 135 19.35 5.03 -5.42
CA PRO A 135 19.45 6.13 -6.39
C PRO A 135 19.05 5.70 -7.80
N GLN A 136 19.53 4.54 -8.24
CA GLN A 136 19.22 4.04 -9.57
C GLN A 136 17.77 3.59 -9.69
N THR A 137 17.20 2.99 -8.64
CA THR A 137 15.78 2.61 -8.61
C THR A 137 14.87 3.84 -8.74
N ILE A 138 15.22 4.95 -8.06
CA ILE A 138 14.48 6.22 -8.17
C ILE A 138 14.60 6.80 -9.59
N ARG A 139 15.78 6.77 -10.21
CA ARG A 139 15.94 7.24 -11.60
C ARG A 139 15.06 6.46 -12.57
N HIS A 140 14.91 5.14 -12.38
CA HIS A 140 13.99 4.34 -13.16
C HIS A 140 12.53 4.72 -12.88
N GLY A 141 12.19 5.09 -11.66
CA GLY A 141 10.87 5.62 -11.31
C GLY A 141 10.57 6.94 -12.04
N PHE A 142 11.51 7.87 -12.09
CA PHE A 142 11.35 9.11 -12.88
C PHE A 142 11.14 8.81 -14.36
N LYS A 143 11.95 7.93 -14.96
CA LYS A 143 11.78 7.52 -16.37
C LYS A 143 10.42 6.88 -16.64
N ALA A 144 9.93 6.04 -15.71
CA ALA A 144 8.60 5.44 -15.84
C ALA A 144 7.50 6.51 -15.81
N CYS A 145 7.58 7.47 -14.89
CA CYS A 145 6.65 8.60 -14.81
C CYS A 145 6.69 9.48 -16.08
N GLU A 146 7.87 9.76 -16.60
CA GLU A 146 8.05 10.52 -17.85
C GLU A 146 7.41 9.78 -19.05
N THR A 147 7.63 8.45 -19.15
CA THR A 147 7.01 7.60 -20.17
C THR A 147 5.48 7.67 -20.12
N LEU A 148 4.91 7.79 -18.91
CA LEU A 148 3.48 7.91 -18.69
C LEU A 148 2.94 9.34 -18.82
N GLY A 149 3.78 10.30 -19.18
CA GLY A 149 3.39 11.67 -19.43
C GLY A 149 3.22 12.55 -18.20
N ALA A 150 3.85 12.20 -17.07
CA ALA A 150 3.80 12.98 -15.83
C ALA A 150 4.22 14.45 -16.06
N ALA A 151 5.22 14.70 -16.93
CA ALA A 151 5.67 16.06 -17.27
C ALA A 151 4.59 16.91 -17.96
N THR A 152 3.56 16.30 -18.55
CA THR A 152 2.48 16.98 -19.26
C THR A 152 1.17 17.05 -18.47
N ALA A 153 1.11 16.41 -17.30
CA ALA A 153 -0.06 16.41 -16.45
C ALA A 153 -0.33 17.82 -15.87
N LYS A 154 -1.57 18.23 -15.89
CA LYS A 154 -1.97 19.53 -15.31
C LYS A 154 -1.97 19.50 -13.78
N GLU A 155 -2.26 18.35 -13.22
CA GLU A 155 -2.29 18.15 -11.78
C GLU A 155 -1.74 16.75 -11.43
N ILE A 156 -0.85 16.68 -10.44
CA ILE A 156 -0.32 15.45 -9.90
C ILE A 156 -0.52 15.45 -8.39
N GLU A 157 -1.23 14.45 -7.90
CA GLU A 157 -1.50 14.28 -6.47
C GLU A 157 -0.87 12.98 -5.97
N ALA A 158 -0.05 13.09 -4.92
CA ALA A 158 0.46 11.96 -4.17
C ALA A 158 -0.49 11.59 -3.03
N GLU A 159 -0.52 10.31 -2.69
CA GLU A 159 -1.29 9.80 -1.55
C GLU A 159 -2.77 10.23 -1.60
N ALA A 160 -3.35 10.32 -2.80
CA ALA A 160 -4.77 10.66 -2.94
C ALA A 160 -5.61 9.67 -2.12
N SER A 161 -6.35 10.21 -1.14
CA SER A 161 -7.12 9.40 -0.21
C SER A 161 -8.39 8.86 -0.87
N ILE A 162 -8.58 7.56 -0.77
CA ILE A 162 -9.77 6.86 -1.23
C ILE A 162 -10.55 6.37 -0.02
N ASN A 163 -11.82 6.70 0.00
CA ASN A 163 -12.79 6.16 0.95
C ASN A 163 -13.99 5.67 0.16
N HIS A 164 -14.17 4.37 0.11
CA HIS A 164 -15.22 3.72 -0.66
C HIS A 164 -16.12 2.88 0.25
N THR A 165 -17.42 3.00 0.06
CA THR A 165 -18.42 2.21 0.80
C THR A 165 -19.05 1.19 -0.14
N ASP A 166 -18.82 -0.07 0.11
CA ASP A 166 -19.51 -1.17 -0.54
C ASP A 166 -20.72 -1.56 0.32
N TYR A 167 -21.90 -1.73 -0.31
CA TYR A 167 -23.15 -2.04 0.41
C TYR A 167 -23.10 -3.37 1.15
N ARG A 168 -22.21 -4.29 0.77
CA ARG A 168 -22.03 -5.61 1.38
C ARG A 168 -21.22 -5.59 2.67
N LEU A 169 -20.48 -4.51 2.92
CA LEU A 169 -19.58 -4.34 4.06
C LEU A 169 -20.17 -3.41 5.11
N GLN A 170 -19.90 -3.68 6.37
CA GLN A 170 -20.24 -2.76 7.46
C GLN A 170 -19.22 -1.63 7.56
N LEU A 171 -17.95 -1.92 7.29
CA LEU A 171 -16.85 -0.96 7.36
C LEU A 171 -16.49 -0.42 5.97
N PRO A 172 -16.04 0.84 5.88
CA PRO A 172 -15.53 1.39 4.63
C PRO A 172 -14.22 0.74 4.21
N GLN A 173 -13.96 0.75 2.92
CA GLN A 173 -12.68 0.43 2.32
C GLN A 173 -11.88 1.72 2.16
N VAL A 174 -10.67 1.77 2.72
CA VAL A 174 -9.83 2.98 2.74
C VAL A 174 -8.46 2.67 2.16
N GLY A 175 -7.94 3.56 1.34
CA GLY A 175 -6.60 3.43 0.78
C GLY A 175 -6.04 4.75 0.31
N ARG A 176 -4.83 4.71 -0.22
CA ARG A 176 -4.15 5.84 -0.84
C ARG A 176 -3.43 5.36 -2.08
N THR A 177 -3.54 6.12 -3.14
CA THR A 177 -2.77 5.87 -4.37
C THR A 177 -1.36 6.41 -4.21
N ASP A 178 -0.37 5.82 -4.87
CA ASP A 178 0.98 6.39 -4.84
C ASP A 178 1.02 7.73 -5.59
N LEU A 179 0.54 7.76 -6.84
CA LEU A 179 0.33 8.99 -7.60
C LEU A 179 -0.96 8.92 -8.43
N THR A 180 -1.60 10.07 -8.61
CA THR A 180 -2.64 10.27 -9.63
C THR A 180 -2.23 11.39 -10.59
N LEU A 181 -2.44 11.15 -11.89
CA LEU A 181 -2.20 12.15 -12.93
C LEU A 181 -3.54 12.57 -13.52
N LYS A 182 -3.75 13.87 -13.69
CA LYS A 182 -4.95 14.42 -14.35
C LYS A 182 -4.57 15.20 -15.60
N ASP A 183 -5.37 15.08 -16.65
CA ASP A 183 -5.22 15.80 -17.92
C ASP A 183 -3.81 15.72 -18.49
N PHE A 184 -3.31 14.54 -18.75
CA PHE A 184 -1.97 14.27 -19.26
C PHE A 184 -2.01 13.73 -20.70
N LYS A 185 -0.87 13.84 -21.39
CA LYS A 185 -0.65 13.22 -22.70
C LYS A 185 0.26 12.03 -22.54
N SER A 186 -0.26 10.82 -22.67
CA SER A 186 0.54 9.59 -22.68
C SER A 186 0.96 9.24 -24.11
N SER A 187 2.17 8.76 -24.28
CA SER A 187 2.65 8.17 -25.54
C SER A 187 1.83 6.95 -25.96
N GLU A 188 1.17 6.28 -25.02
CA GLU A 188 0.29 5.13 -25.27
C GLU A 188 -1.06 5.53 -25.90
N GLN A 189 -1.47 6.80 -25.80
CA GLN A 189 -2.73 7.30 -26.37
C GLN A 189 -2.63 7.69 -27.87
N SER A 190 -1.46 7.67 -28.46
CA SER A 190 -1.25 8.08 -29.87
C SER A 190 -1.77 7.10 -30.92
N GLY A 191 -2.39 5.98 -30.53
CA GLY A 191 -2.83 4.91 -31.42
C GLY A 191 -4.32 4.84 -31.78
N GLY A 192 -5.17 5.76 -31.38
CA GLY A 192 -6.61 5.64 -31.67
C GLY A 192 -7.43 6.91 -31.56
N ALA A 193 -8.00 7.30 -32.71
CA ALA A 193 -9.11 8.24 -32.94
C ALA A 193 -8.96 9.63 -32.27
N SER A 194 -8.67 10.60 -33.12
CA SER A 194 -8.88 12.05 -32.93
C SER A 194 -10.36 12.36 -32.63
N GLY A 195 -10.78 12.09 -31.41
CA GLY A 195 -12.07 12.55 -30.89
C GLY A 195 -11.81 13.68 -29.91
N SER A 196 -12.42 14.85 -30.18
CA SER A 196 -12.46 15.99 -29.25
C SER A 196 -12.97 15.52 -27.88
N ILE A 197 -12.08 15.35 -26.90
CA ILE A 197 -12.45 14.88 -25.57
C ILE A 197 -12.24 16.02 -24.58
N ASN A 198 -13.35 16.66 -24.19
CA ASN A 198 -13.45 17.52 -23.01
C ASN A 198 -13.60 16.70 -21.71
N SER A 199 -13.17 15.44 -21.68
CA SER A 199 -13.16 14.64 -20.46
C SER A 199 -11.75 14.65 -19.86
N SER A 200 -11.64 15.09 -18.62
CA SER A 200 -10.37 15.00 -17.89
C SER A 200 -9.95 13.53 -17.71
N VAL A 201 -8.81 13.19 -18.28
CA VAL A 201 -8.26 11.83 -18.14
C VAL A 201 -7.58 11.73 -16.79
N LEU A 202 -8.00 10.75 -15.98
CA LEU A 202 -7.37 10.43 -14.69
C LEU A 202 -6.56 9.16 -14.85
N SER A 203 -5.35 9.13 -14.31
CA SER A 203 -4.57 7.89 -14.15
C SER A 203 -4.24 7.63 -12.71
N VAL A 204 -4.22 6.35 -12.35
CA VAL A 204 -3.77 5.85 -11.06
C VAL A 204 -2.48 5.08 -11.28
N LEU A 205 -1.40 5.55 -10.66
CA LEU A 205 -0.09 4.92 -10.70
C LEU A 205 0.18 4.26 -9.35
N GLU A 206 0.48 2.98 -9.38
CA GLU A 206 0.88 2.20 -8.21
C GLU A 206 2.28 1.66 -8.42
N PHE A 207 3.22 2.02 -7.54
CA PHE A 207 4.62 1.62 -7.63
C PHE A 207 4.91 0.43 -6.73
N LYS A 208 5.70 -0.50 -7.24
CA LYS A 208 6.21 -1.66 -6.51
C LYS A 208 7.70 -1.79 -6.73
N THR A 209 8.47 -1.77 -5.67
CA THR A 209 9.93 -1.93 -5.75
C THR A 209 10.32 -3.41 -5.67
N VAL A 210 11.29 -3.79 -6.49
CA VAL A 210 11.87 -5.14 -6.52
C VAL A 210 13.34 -5.04 -6.17
N TRP A 211 13.71 -5.68 -5.08
CA TRP A 211 15.05 -5.62 -4.51
C TRP A 211 15.84 -6.90 -4.74
N SER A 212 17.15 -6.78 -4.72
CA SER A 212 18.08 -7.90 -4.70
C SER A 212 17.80 -8.83 -3.53
N LYS A 213 17.84 -10.14 -3.76
CA LYS A 213 17.67 -11.14 -2.70
C LYS A 213 19.02 -11.53 -2.12
N ALA A 214 19.14 -11.45 -0.80
CA ALA A 214 20.30 -11.94 -0.08
C ALA A 214 20.45 -13.47 -0.26
N LEU A 215 21.62 -13.90 -0.70
CA LEU A 215 21.97 -15.31 -0.88
C LEU A 215 22.49 -15.91 0.43
N LYS A 216 22.84 -17.20 0.42
CA LYS A 216 23.49 -17.85 1.56
C LYS A 216 24.85 -17.22 1.86
N ILE A 217 25.22 -17.19 3.14
CA ILE A 217 26.54 -16.75 3.57
C ILE A 217 27.58 -17.70 2.99
N LYS A 218 28.63 -17.16 2.40
CA LYS A 218 29.78 -17.92 1.88
C LYS A 218 30.69 -18.36 3.02
N LYS A 219 31.64 -19.22 2.71
CA LYS A 219 32.63 -19.73 3.71
C LYS A 219 33.51 -18.62 4.28
N ASP A 220 33.71 -17.52 3.56
CA ASP A 220 34.47 -16.35 3.97
C ASP A 220 33.66 -15.36 4.84
N GLY A 221 32.41 -15.71 5.19
CA GLY A 221 31.51 -14.86 5.97
C GLY A 221 30.78 -13.80 5.13
N SER A 222 31.11 -13.61 3.87
CA SER A 222 30.44 -12.64 3.00
C SER A 222 29.08 -13.16 2.51
N ARG A 223 28.14 -12.24 2.26
CA ARG A 223 26.84 -12.56 1.67
C ARG A 223 26.76 -11.98 0.26
N GLY A 224 26.44 -12.83 -0.71
CA GLY A 224 26.13 -12.39 -2.06
C GLY A 224 24.69 -11.90 -2.20
N PHE A 225 24.41 -11.22 -3.30
CA PHE A 225 23.06 -10.81 -3.69
C PHE A 225 22.76 -11.24 -5.12
N SER A 226 21.53 -11.67 -5.38
CA SER A 226 21.06 -11.88 -6.76
C SER A 226 20.66 -10.54 -7.37
N SER A 227 20.78 -10.39 -8.68
CA SER A 227 20.16 -9.26 -9.38
C SER A 227 18.65 -9.27 -9.17
N PRO A 228 18.02 -8.08 -9.01
CA PRO A 228 16.58 -7.98 -8.92
C PRO A 228 15.97 -8.35 -10.28
N ARG A 229 14.95 -9.19 -10.26
CA ARG A 229 14.23 -9.57 -11.50
C ARG A 229 12.84 -8.98 -11.44
N LEU A 230 12.53 -8.10 -12.39
CA LEU A 230 11.17 -7.59 -12.55
C LEU A 230 10.23 -8.74 -12.88
N PRO A 231 9.02 -8.77 -12.29
CA PRO A 231 8.06 -9.83 -12.55
C PRO A 231 7.58 -9.78 -14.01
N SER A 232 7.38 -10.95 -14.62
CA SER A 232 6.83 -11.07 -15.97
C SER A 232 5.32 -10.86 -16.04
N ALA A 233 4.65 -10.87 -14.89
CA ALA A 233 3.23 -10.56 -14.72
C ALA A 233 2.97 -9.94 -13.36
N PRO A 234 1.92 -9.13 -13.19
CA PRO A 234 1.50 -8.60 -11.91
C PRO A 234 1.15 -9.69 -10.89
N THR A 235 1.39 -9.43 -9.60
CA THR A 235 0.93 -10.33 -8.54
C THR A 235 -0.54 -10.06 -8.19
N LEU A 236 -1.26 -11.10 -7.74
CA LEU A 236 -2.68 -10.98 -7.38
C LEU A 236 -2.96 -9.92 -6.30
N SER A 237 -2.08 -9.78 -5.32
CA SER A 237 -2.24 -8.77 -4.26
C SER A 237 -2.15 -7.34 -4.83
N HIS A 238 -1.23 -7.10 -5.75
CA HIS A 238 -1.08 -5.80 -6.39
C HIS A 238 -2.24 -5.49 -7.35
N LEU A 239 -2.73 -6.52 -8.09
CA LEU A 239 -3.92 -6.39 -8.93
C LEU A 239 -5.16 -6.03 -8.10
N ARG A 240 -5.39 -6.70 -6.96
CA ARG A 240 -6.50 -6.38 -6.06
C ARG A 240 -6.40 -4.98 -5.48
N GLN A 241 -5.20 -4.56 -5.07
CA GLN A 241 -4.96 -3.19 -4.58
C GLN A 241 -5.27 -2.15 -5.65
N LEU A 242 -4.69 -2.28 -6.85
CA LEU A 242 -4.93 -1.35 -7.95
C LEU A 242 -6.39 -1.36 -8.41
N SER A 243 -7.03 -2.54 -8.40
CA SER A 243 -8.46 -2.66 -8.76
C SER A 243 -9.37 -1.94 -7.77
N PHE A 244 -9.07 -2.02 -6.47
CA PHE A 244 -9.79 -1.23 -5.47
C PHE A 244 -9.69 0.27 -5.78
N TYR A 245 -8.51 0.80 -6.07
CA TYR A 245 -8.35 2.22 -6.43
C TYR A 245 -9.10 2.58 -7.71
N THR A 246 -8.98 1.75 -8.73
CA THR A 246 -9.62 1.98 -10.03
C THR A 246 -11.14 2.00 -9.93
N VAL A 247 -11.73 1.01 -9.23
CA VAL A 247 -13.19 0.93 -9.06
C VAL A 247 -13.71 2.04 -8.16
N SER A 248 -13.00 2.37 -7.09
CA SER A 248 -13.39 3.46 -6.19
C SER A 248 -13.40 4.84 -6.87
N LEU A 249 -12.59 5.01 -7.91
CA LEU A 249 -12.52 6.23 -8.73
C LEU A 249 -13.28 6.09 -10.06
N SER A 250 -14.14 5.09 -10.21
CA SER A 250 -14.82 4.74 -11.48
C SER A 250 -15.61 5.89 -12.12
N LYS A 251 -16.11 6.85 -11.34
CA LYS A 251 -16.77 8.07 -11.85
C LYS A 251 -15.88 8.90 -12.79
N HIS A 252 -14.56 8.71 -12.70
CA HIS A 252 -13.56 9.41 -13.50
C HIS A 252 -12.94 8.51 -14.57
N SER A 253 -13.44 7.27 -14.75
CA SER A 253 -12.92 6.28 -15.72
C SER A 253 -11.39 6.18 -15.70
N PRO A 254 -10.74 5.94 -14.54
CA PRO A 254 -9.32 6.05 -14.42
C PRO A 254 -8.57 4.98 -15.22
N LEU A 255 -7.40 5.34 -15.72
CA LEU A 255 -6.47 4.43 -16.36
C LEU A 255 -5.54 3.84 -15.26
N PRO A 256 -5.58 2.53 -15.02
CA PRO A 256 -4.71 1.88 -14.04
C PRO A 256 -3.32 1.61 -14.62
N TYR A 257 -2.29 1.95 -13.88
CA TYR A 257 -0.90 1.60 -14.17
C TYR A 257 -0.26 0.94 -12.94
N LEU A 258 0.31 -0.25 -13.14
CA LEU A 258 1.13 -0.92 -12.15
C LEU A 258 2.57 -0.91 -12.62
N ILE A 259 3.45 -0.34 -11.80
CA ILE A 259 4.82 -0.04 -12.18
C ILE A 259 5.77 -0.76 -11.22
N TYR A 260 6.55 -1.69 -11.74
CA TYR A 260 7.61 -2.34 -10.98
C TYR A 260 8.94 -1.63 -11.25
N LEU A 261 9.65 -1.29 -10.18
CA LEU A 261 10.92 -0.57 -10.19
C LEU A 261 12.03 -1.40 -9.56
N SER A 262 13.20 -1.40 -10.16
CA SER A 262 14.42 -1.99 -9.60
C SER A 262 15.65 -1.18 -10.00
N SER A 263 16.82 -1.53 -9.47
CA SER A 263 18.09 -0.94 -9.91
C SER A 263 18.49 -1.31 -11.35
N GLU A 264 17.92 -2.37 -11.92
CA GLU A 264 18.22 -2.86 -13.26
C GLU A 264 17.27 -2.29 -14.34
N GLY A 265 16.10 -1.74 -13.93
CA GLY A 265 15.12 -1.20 -14.85
C GLY A 265 13.73 -1.04 -14.24
N TYR A 266 12.76 -0.82 -15.11
CA TYR A 266 11.35 -0.76 -14.74
C TYR A 266 10.46 -1.50 -15.73
N GLN A 267 9.28 -1.91 -15.27
CA GLN A 267 8.23 -2.54 -16.08
C GLN A 267 6.91 -1.85 -15.79
N ILE A 268 6.25 -1.36 -16.85
CA ILE A 268 4.92 -0.76 -16.76
C ILE A 268 3.90 -1.76 -17.28
N TYR A 269 2.87 -2.03 -16.49
CA TYR A 269 1.68 -2.75 -16.88
C TYR A 269 0.52 -1.79 -17.01
N SER A 270 -0.14 -1.82 -18.16
CA SER A 270 -1.31 -1.02 -18.50
C SER A 270 -2.35 -1.89 -19.23
N ARG A 271 -3.51 -1.34 -19.53
CA ARG A 271 -4.54 -2.05 -20.34
C ARG A 271 -4.02 -2.49 -21.71
N ASN A 272 -3.01 -1.79 -22.25
CA ASN A 272 -2.50 -2.08 -23.61
C ASN A 272 -1.59 -3.30 -23.67
N ASN A 273 -0.99 -3.71 -22.54
CA ASN A 273 0.01 -4.78 -22.51
C ASN A 273 -0.25 -5.84 -21.43
N CYS A 274 -1.35 -5.73 -20.70
CA CYS A 274 -1.70 -6.63 -19.61
C CYS A 274 -3.22 -6.83 -19.54
N ALA A 275 -3.68 -8.01 -19.95
CA ALA A 275 -5.10 -8.36 -19.93
C ALA A 275 -5.72 -8.28 -18.52
N ASP A 276 -4.93 -8.52 -17.46
CA ASP A 276 -5.38 -8.39 -16.08
C ASP A 276 -5.84 -6.97 -15.71
N LEU A 277 -5.43 -5.95 -16.47
CA LEU A 277 -5.82 -4.56 -16.26
C LEU A 277 -6.98 -4.12 -17.17
N GLU A 278 -7.55 -5.01 -17.96
CA GLU A 278 -8.81 -4.75 -18.66
C GLU A 278 -9.98 -4.58 -17.69
N GLU A 279 -10.99 -3.84 -18.09
CA GLU A 279 -12.09 -3.43 -17.20
C GLU A 279 -12.80 -4.62 -16.54
N GLY A 280 -13.05 -5.70 -17.27
CA GLY A 280 -13.70 -6.90 -16.76
C GLY A 280 -12.86 -7.58 -15.65
N ASN A 281 -11.55 -7.70 -15.87
CA ASN A 281 -10.63 -8.31 -14.92
C ASN A 281 -10.41 -7.42 -13.69
N ILE A 282 -10.33 -6.09 -13.86
CA ILE A 282 -10.29 -5.14 -12.75
C ILE A 282 -11.52 -5.31 -11.83
N LYS A 283 -12.73 -5.45 -12.40
CA LYS A 283 -13.93 -5.72 -11.60
C LYS A 283 -13.83 -7.04 -10.83
N ASN A 284 -13.33 -8.08 -11.47
CA ASN A 284 -13.14 -9.39 -10.83
C ASN A 284 -12.12 -9.33 -9.66
N TYR A 285 -11.00 -8.61 -9.81
CA TYR A 285 -10.03 -8.43 -8.74
C TYR A 285 -10.58 -7.56 -7.60
N TYR A 286 -11.38 -6.56 -7.91
CA TYR A 286 -12.09 -5.79 -6.89
C TYR A 286 -13.08 -6.67 -6.10
N GLU A 287 -13.82 -7.55 -6.78
CA GLU A 287 -14.70 -8.53 -6.11
C GLU A 287 -13.90 -9.46 -5.19
N GLN A 288 -12.74 -9.95 -5.63
CA GLN A 288 -11.87 -10.75 -4.77
C GLN A 288 -11.40 -9.98 -3.54
N PHE A 289 -11.03 -8.71 -3.69
CA PHE A 289 -10.65 -7.83 -2.58
C PHE A 289 -11.82 -7.65 -1.60
N THR A 290 -13.01 -7.34 -2.10
CA THR A 290 -14.22 -7.17 -1.29
C THR A 290 -14.60 -8.45 -0.56
N ASN A 291 -14.48 -9.60 -1.21
CA ASN A 291 -14.73 -10.91 -0.57
C ASN A 291 -13.77 -11.19 0.60
N LYS A 292 -12.50 -10.76 0.51
CA LYS A 292 -11.57 -10.82 1.64
C LYS A 292 -12.04 -9.93 2.80
N CYS A 293 -12.52 -8.73 2.52
CA CYS A 293 -13.09 -7.84 3.53
C CYS A 293 -14.33 -8.45 4.20
N ILE A 294 -15.26 -9.01 3.41
CA ILE A 294 -16.47 -9.72 3.93
C ILE A 294 -16.05 -10.87 4.83
N ARG A 295 -15.08 -11.69 4.41
CA ARG A 295 -14.59 -12.81 5.22
C ARG A 295 -14.02 -12.30 6.55
N ARG A 296 -13.29 -11.19 6.53
CA ARG A 296 -12.74 -10.56 7.73
C ARG A 296 -13.82 -10.06 8.67
N GLU A 297 -14.84 -9.37 8.17
CA GLU A 297 -15.98 -8.94 8.98
C GLU A 297 -16.72 -10.14 9.60
N ARG A 298 -16.94 -11.20 8.83
CA ARG A 298 -17.55 -12.43 9.35
C ARG A 298 -16.73 -13.09 10.46
N LEU A 299 -15.42 -13.11 10.35
CA LEU A 299 -14.53 -13.60 11.39
C LEU A 299 -14.72 -12.81 12.69
N LEU A 300 -14.69 -11.47 12.60
CA LEU A 300 -14.78 -10.61 13.76
C LEU A 300 -16.18 -10.62 14.40
N THR A 301 -17.24 -10.63 13.59
CA THR A 301 -18.63 -10.58 14.06
C THR A 301 -19.09 -11.86 14.76
N ARG A 302 -18.39 -12.99 14.63
CA ARG A 302 -18.65 -14.20 15.43
C ARG A 302 -18.66 -13.93 16.92
N TYR A 303 -17.82 -12.98 17.37
CA TYR A 303 -17.61 -12.64 18.77
C TYR A 303 -18.30 -11.32 19.16
N ALA A 304 -19.30 -10.88 18.38
CA ALA A 304 -20.03 -9.63 18.65
C ALA A 304 -20.85 -9.67 19.96
N HIS A 305 -21.08 -10.85 20.53
CA HIS A 305 -21.72 -11.04 21.83
C HIS A 305 -20.80 -10.72 23.00
N LEU A 306 -19.47 -10.64 22.77
CA LEU A 306 -18.48 -10.24 23.76
C LEU A 306 -18.31 -8.72 23.73
N ASN A 307 -18.32 -8.12 24.92
CA ASN A 307 -18.20 -6.65 25.06
C ASN A 307 -16.80 -6.19 25.42
N ASP A 308 -15.89 -7.12 25.72
CA ASP A 308 -14.53 -6.87 26.12
C ASP A 308 -13.53 -7.21 24.99
N LYS A 309 -12.61 -6.26 24.70
CA LYS A 309 -11.61 -6.41 23.66
C LYS A 309 -10.71 -7.63 23.87
N ASP A 310 -10.24 -7.84 25.10
CA ASP A 310 -9.28 -8.89 25.40
C ASP A 310 -9.95 -10.27 25.35
N ALA A 311 -11.23 -10.36 25.74
CA ALA A 311 -12.04 -11.56 25.56
C ALA A 311 -12.21 -11.89 24.08
N ILE A 312 -12.55 -10.90 23.24
CA ILE A 312 -12.70 -11.09 21.79
C ILE A 312 -11.37 -11.58 21.18
N ILE A 313 -10.24 -10.96 21.56
CA ILE A 313 -8.92 -11.35 21.03
C ILE A 313 -8.55 -12.76 21.46
N ARG A 314 -8.81 -13.16 22.69
CA ARG A 314 -8.57 -14.55 23.17
C ARG A 314 -9.32 -15.58 22.33
N GLU A 315 -10.61 -15.35 22.09
CA GLU A 315 -11.42 -16.26 21.27
C GLU A 315 -10.91 -16.31 19.81
N LEU A 316 -10.57 -15.15 19.23
CA LEU A 316 -9.99 -15.08 17.88
C LEU A 316 -8.67 -15.87 17.79
N ILE A 317 -7.82 -15.80 18.82
CA ILE A 317 -6.55 -16.53 18.88
C ILE A 317 -6.80 -18.02 19.05
N ALA A 318 -7.75 -18.44 19.90
CA ALA A 318 -8.12 -19.83 20.08
C ALA A 318 -8.55 -20.48 18.75
N ASP A 319 -9.32 -19.75 17.94
CA ASP A 319 -9.86 -20.23 16.65
C ASP A 319 -8.92 -20.04 15.46
N THR A 320 -7.77 -19.38 15.64
CA THR A 320 -6.90 -18.99 14.52
C THR A 320 -5.48 -19.53 14.69
N GLU A 321 -4.92 -20.06 13.59
CA GLU A 321 -3.51 -20.42 13.57
C GLU A 321 -2.62 -19.17 13.46
N PRO A 322 -1.51 -19.09 14.23
CA PRO A 322 -0.62 -17.93 14.26
C PRO A 322 0.14 -17.70 12.96
N GLN A 323 0.42 -18.77 12.20
CA GLN A 323 1.14 -18.74 10.91
C GLN A 323 2.53 -18.09 11.02
N PHE A 324 3.33 -18.49 12.01
CA PHE A 324 4.66 -17.91 12.30
C PHE A 324 5.64 -17.97 11.11
N GLU A 325 5.39 -18.81 10.11
CA GLU A 325 6.16 -18.86 8.86
C GLU A 325 5.84 -17.70 7.91
N HIS A 326 4.83 -16.89 8.22
CA HIS A 326 4.46 -15.76 7.38
C HIS A 326 5.56 -14.67 7.42
N PRO A 327 5.91 -14.05 6.26
CA PRO A 327 6.96 -13.02 6.17
C PRO A 327 6.81 -11.83 7.13
N PHE A 328 5.61 -11.55 7.59
CA PHE A 328 5.35 -10.54 8.62
C PHE A 328 6.21 -10.77 9.87
N TYR A 329 6.24 -12.00 10.41
CA TYR A 329 7.02 -12.32 11.61
C TYR A 329 8.53 -12.28 11.38
N TRP A 330 8.99 -12.36 10.13
CA TRP A 330 10.41 -12.19 9.80
C TRP A 330 10.82 -10.73 9.63
N SER A 331 9.85 -9.83 9.56
CA SER A 331 10.07 -8.39 9.35
C SER A 331 9.91 -7.55 10.61
N ILE A 332 9.53 -8.14 11.73
CA ILE A 332 9.40 -7.48 13.03
C ILE A 332 10.51 -7.89 13.98
N GLY A 333 10.79 -7.07 14.99
CA GLY A 333 11.82 -7.34 15.98
C GLY A 333 11.58 -8.63 16.76
N HIS A 334 12.68 -9.24 17.28
CA HIS A 334 12.64 -10.52 18.00
C HIS A 334 11.67 -10.52 19.17
N ASP A 335 11.58 -9.41 19.91
CA ASP A 335 10.72 -9.30 21.09
C ASP A 335 9.23 -9.39 20.72
N PHE A 336 8.82 -8.77 19.59
CA PHE A 336 7.46 -8.93 19.08
C PHE A 336 7.14 -10.35 18.64
N VAL A 337 8.11 -11.05 18.04
CA VAL A 337 7.93 -12.47 17.67
C VAL A 337 7.77 -13.35 18.91
N LYS A 338 8.56 -13.08 19.96
CA LYS A 338 8.48 -13.78 21.24
C LYS A 338 7.11 -13.53 21.89
N GLU A 339 6.69 -12.28 22.00
CA GLU A 339 5.38 -11.89 22.53
C GLU A 339 4.24 -12.59 21.78
N ALA A 340 4.29 -12.61 20.44
CA ALA A 340 3.29 -13.31 19.63
C ALA A 340 3.25 -14.81 19.95
N LYS A 341 4.41 -15.48 20.09
CA LYS A 341 4.48 -16.89 20.44
C LYS A 341 3.89 -17.19 21.83
N GLU A 342 4.22 -16.36 22.80
CA GLU A 342 3.67 -16.46 24.17
C GLU A 342 2.15 -16.26 24.17
N LEU A 343 1.65 -15.29 23.40
CA LEU A 343 0.22 -15.03 23.27
C LEU A 343 -0.56 -16.25 22.78
N TRP A 344 -0.11 -16.92 21.71
CA TRP A 344 -0.76 -18.13 21.20
C TRP A 344 -0.58 -19.35 22.11
N SER A 345 0.58 -19.51 22.74
CA SER A 345 0.82 -20.62 23.66
C SER A 345 -0.06 -20.54 24.90
N ASN A 346 -0.22 -19.37 25.48
CA ASN A 346 -1.02 -19.16 26.69
C ASN A 346 -2.54 -19.24 26.44
N THR A 347 -2.99 -19.10 25.20
CA THR A 347 -4.41 -19.12 24.88
C THR A 347 -4.90 -20.52 24.47
N LYS A 348 -4.01 -21.36 23.93
CA LYS A 348 -4.32 -22.73 23.50
C LYS A 348 -4.11 -23.80 24.60
N CYS A 349 -3.65 -23.40 25.79
CA CYS A 349 -3.59 -24.24 26.98
C CYS A 349 -4.86 -24.10 27.82
#